data_0a92f55716dfcd373581b4123e08c411
#
_entry.id   0a92f55716dfcd373581b4123e08c411
#
_cell.length_a   1.000
_cell.length_b   1.000
_cell.length_c   1.000
_cell.angle_alpha   90.00
_cell.angle_beta   90.00
_cell.angle_gamma   90.00
#
_symmetry.space_group_name_H-M   'P 1'
#
loop_
_entity.id
_entity.type
_entity.pdbx_description
1 polymer ?
#
loop_
_entity_poly.entity_id
_entity_poly.type
_entity_poly.pdbx_seq_one_letter_code
_entity_poly.pdbx_strand_id
1 'polypeptide(L)'
;KERTGRRSAGQRPLGQKILFGEIKRQDGWIETTDMAAGRGNAHERCCKYFTPGLMKVIRRAGGLSDEILPFWIVFVGDITRDPRRNREIAFWFQDYTRNYYMWRDTNDIGDMLDFFENNLLPYLL
;
A
#
# COMPACT_ATOMS: atom_id res chain seq x y z
N LYS A 1 -19.28 20.06 16.44
CA LYS A 1 -19.35 19.99 15.70
C LYS A 1 -19.18 20.25 15.30
N GLU A 2 -18.99 20.24 15.29
CA GLU A 2 -19.01 20.25 14.66
C GLU A 2 -19.11 20.67 14.06
N ARG A 3 -18.69 21.03 14.54
CA ARG A 3 -18.96 21.48 13.58
C ARG A 3 -19.60 20.85 12.93
N THR A 4 -20.00 20.82 13.10
CA THR A 4 -20.14 20.10 12.23
C THR A 4 -19.35 20.46 11.26
N GLY A 5 -18.50 20.69 11.43
CA GLY A 5 -17.79 21.24 10.43
C GLY A 5 -17.46 20.31 9.37
N ARG A 6 -17.51 20.78 8.19
CA ARG A 6 -17.05 20.03 7.06
C ARG A 6 -15.54 20.09 7.00
N ARG A 7 -14.90 18.95 6.74
CA ARG A 7 -13.45 18.90 6.61
C ARG A 7 -13.05 18.95 5.16
N SER A 8 -11.89 19.56 4.91
CA SER A 8 -11.28 19.50 3.59
C SER A 8 -10.70 18.11 3.33
N ALA A 9 -10.50 17.78 2.07
CA ALA A 9 -9.82 16.54 1.71
C ALA A 9 -8.44 16.52 2.36
N GLY A 10 -8.08 15.40 2.94
CA GLY A 10 -6.80 15.23 3.60
C GLY A 10 -6.76 15.61 5.06
N GLN A 11 -7.79 16.26 5.55
CA GLN A 11 -7.87 16.54 6.98
C GLN A 11 -8.35 15.33 7.75
N ARG A 12 -7.88 15.20 8.97
CA ARG A 12 -8.27 14.11 9.87
C ARG A 12 -8.87 14.68 11.14
N PRO A 13 -9.68 13.89 11.82
CA PRO A 13 -10.17 14.29 13.16
C PRO A 13 -8.98 14.49 14.11
N LEU A 14 -9.15 15.42 15.03
CA LEU A 14 -8.11 15.71 15.99
C LEU A 14 -7.73 14.45 16.77
N GLY A 15 -6.42 14.19 16.84
CA GLY A 15 -5.89 13.04 17.58
C GLY A 15 -5.93 11.72 16.82
N GLN A 16 -6.53 11.69 15.64
CA GLN A 16 -6.55 10.46 14.84
C GLN A 16 -5.38 10.42 13.87
N LYS A 17 -4.95 9.20 13.57
CA LYS A 17 -3.93 8.94 12.56
C LYS A 17 -4.57 8.26 11.38
N ILE A 18 -4.10 8.57 10.19
CA ILE A 18 -4.64 8.03 8.96
C ILE A 18 -3.51 7.47 8.13
N LEU A 19 -3.67 6.23 7.67
CA LEU A 19 -2.73 5.59 6.76
C LEU A 19 -3.39 5.49 5.39
N PHE A 20 -2.71 6.04 4.38
CA PHE A 20 -3.21 5.94 3.01
C PHE A 20 -3.06 4.50 2.52
N GLY A 21 -4.13 3.95 1.95
CA GLY A 21 -4.11 2.59 1.43
C GLY A 21 -4.60 2.54 0.00
N GLU A 22 -4.04 1.61 -0.78
CA GLU A 22 -4.45 1.44 -2.16
C GLU A 22 -4.36 -0.01 -2.57
N ILE A 23 -5.29 -0.46 -3.42
CA ILE A 23 -5.24 -1.80 -4.01
C ILE A 23 -4.81 -1.64 -5.46
N LYS A 24 -3.76 -2.37 -5.85
CA LYS A 24 -3.23 -2.36 -7.20
C LYS A 24 -3.38 -3.73 -7.82
N ARG A 25 -4.13 -3.80 -8.91
CA ARG A 25 -4.32 -5.05 -9.63
C ARG A 25 -3.53 -5.04 -10.93
N GLN A 26 -2.85 -6.15 -11.19
CA GLN A 26 -2.21 -6.36 -12.49
C GLN A 26 -2.23 -7.84 -12.81
N ASP A 27 -2.73 -8.15 -13.99
CA ASP A 27 -2.75 -9.52 -14.50
C ASP A 27 -1.67 -9.67 -15.57
N GLY A 28 -1.28 -10.93 -15.86
CA GLY A 28 -0.22 -11.23 -16.80
C GLY A 28 1.12 -11.38 -16.08
N TRP A 29 2.03 -12.08 -16.77
CA TRP A 29 3.32 -12.49 -16.20
C TRP A 29 4.45 -11.93 -17.04
N ILE A 30 5.59 -11.72 -16.39
CA ILE A 30 6.82 -11.32 -17.07
C ILE A 30 7.80 -12.48 -17.12
N GLU A 31 7.92 -13.22 -16.03
CA GLU A 31 9.01 -14.19 -15.90
C GLU A 31 8.74 -15.52 -16.58
N THR A 32 7.48 -15.85 -16.82
CA THR A 32 7.17 -17.11 -17.49
C THR A 32 6.66 -16.86 -18.90
N THR A 33 7.19 -17.64 -19.85
CA THR A 33 6.82 -17.50 -21.25
C THR A 33 5.52 -18.20 -21.60
N ASP A 34 5.02 -19.07 -20.72
CA ASP A 34 3.81 -19.82 -20.96
C ASP A 34 2.55 -19.04 -20.62
N MET A 35 2.70 -17.91 -19.99
CA MET A 35 1.59 -17.09 -19.54
C MET A 35 1.46 -15.84 -20.39
N ALA A 36 0.29 -15.22 -20.34
CA ALA A 36 0.10 -13.95 -21.03
C ALA A 36 1.07 -12.91 -20.48
N ALA A 37 1.61 -12.09 -21.38
CA ALA A 37 2.54 -11.05 -20.97
C ALA A 37 1.88 -10.09 -19.98
N GLY A 38 2.65 -9.62 -19.04
CA GLY A 38 2.20 -8.62 -18.10
C GLY A 38 1.84 -7.34 -18.81
N ARG A 39 0.73 -6.74 -18.42
CA ARG A 39 0.26 -5.51 -19.02
C ARG A 39 0.13 -4.45 -17.98
N GLY A 40 0.42 -3.23 -18.40
CA GLY A 40 0.32 -2.09 -17.52
C GLY A 40 1.45 -2.05 -16.51
N ASN A 41 1.44 -1.01 -15.72
CA ASN A 41 2.51 -0.71 -14.78
C ASN A 41 1.96 -0.42 -13.39
N ALA A 42 1.04 -1.27 -12.93
CA ALA A 42 0.41 -1.04 -11.64
C ALA A 42 1.44 -0.91 -10.52
N HIS A 43 2.46 -1.77 -10.55
CA HIS A 43 3.52 -1.72 -9.54
C HIS A 43 4.39 -0.48 -9.68
N GLU A 44 4.67 -0.04 -10.90
CA GLU A 44 5.48 1.14 -11.13
C GLU A 44 4.75 2.42 -10.74
N ARG A 45 3.43 2.43 -10.89
CA ARG A 45 2.64 3.60 -10.53
C ARG A 45 2.70 3.91 -9.04
N CYS A 46 3.10 2.92 -8.24
CA CYS A 46 3.29 3.12 -6.81
C CYS A 46 4.58 3.86 -6.50
N CYS A 47 5.53 3.92 -7.43
CA CYS A 47 6.83 4.53 -7.18
C CYS A 47 6.74 5.99 -6.77
N LYS A 48 5.71 6.70 -7.23
CA LYS A 48 5.55 8.10 -6.88
C LYS A 48 5.35 8.30 -5.38
N TYR A 49 4.84 7.29 -4.68
CA TYR A 49 4.62 7.41 -3.23
C TYR A 49 5.94 7.44 -2.46
N PHE A 50 7.02 6.98 -3.08
CA PHE A 50 8.35 6.99 -2.47
C PHE A 50 9.09 8.32 -2.67
N THR A 51 8.48 9.29 -3.35
CA THR A 51 9.14 10.58 -3.53
C THR A 51 9.05 11.38 -2.23
N PRO A 52 10.11 12.10 -1.88
CA PRO A 52 10.13 12.83 -0.61
C PRO A 52 8.97 13.80 -0.44
N GLY A 53 8.60 14.49 -1.51
CA GLY A 53 7.52 15.48 -1.44
C GLY A 53 6.18 14.86 -1.14
N LEU A 54 5.83 13.80 -1.87
CA LEU A 54 4.54 13.15 -1.67
C LEU A 54 4.48 12.45 -0.31
N MET A 55 5.57 11.80 0.08
CA MET A 55 5.63 11.17 1.39
C MET A 55 5.40 12.17 2.52
N LYS A 56 6.00 13.35 2.41
CA LYS A 56 5.82 14.39 3.40
C LYS A 56 4.37 14.83 3.50
N VAL A 57 3.72 15.01 2.36
CA VAL A 57 2.31 15.43 2.32
C VAL A 57 1.42 14.37 2.97
N ILE A 58 1.63 13.10 2.62
CA ILE A 58 0.82 12.00 3.14
C ILE A 58 1.02 11.84 4.65
N ARG A 59 2.26 11.92 5.12
CA ARG A 59 2.55 11.83 6.54
C ARG A 59 1.87 12.94 7.33
N ARG A 60 1.97 14.15 6.82
CA ARG A 60 1.38 15.31 7.48
C ARG A 60 -0.14 15.18 7.54
N ALA A 61 -0.76 14.80 6.42
CA ALA A 61 -2.20 14.63 6.37
C ALA A 61 -2.68 13.55 7.32
N GLY A 62 -1.88 12.49 7.49
CA GLY A 62 -2.23 11.36 8.35
C GLY A 62 -1.79 11.50 9.79
N GLY A 63 -1.00 12.52 10.12
CA GLY A 63 -0.48 12.68 11.48
C GLY A 63 0.52 11.62 11.86
N LEU A 64 1.28 11.12 10.88
CA LEU A 64 2.24 10.04 11.09
C LEU A 64 3.65 10.58 11.30
N SER A 65 4.46 9.82 12.05
CA SER A 65 5.85 10.21 12.28
C SER A 65 6.69 9.98 11.04
N ASP A 66 7.88 10.61 11.02
CA ASP A 66 8.79 10.48 9.88
C ASP A 66 9.37 9.08 9.72
N GLU A 67 9.27 8.25 10.76
CA GLU A 67 9.80 6.90 10.72
C GLU A 67 8.87 5.91 10.04
N ILE A 68 7.63 6.31 9.80
CA ILE A 68 6.61 5.45 9.24
C ILE A 68 6.50 5.70 7.74
N LEU A 69 6.50 4.62 6.95
CA LEU A 69 6.14 4.72 5.55
C LEU A 69 4.63 4.97 5.51
N PRO A 70 4.18 6.10 4.93
CA PRO A 70 2.82 6.60 5.19
C PRO A 70 1.74 5.99 4.30
N PHE A 71 1.99 4.82 3.72
CA PHE A 71 1.02 4.18 2.84
C PHE A 71 1.11 2.67 2.94
N TRP A 72 0.03 2.01 2.53
CA TRP A 72 -0.07 0.56 2.50
C TRP A 72 -0.65 0.16 1.15
N ILE A 73 0.08 -0.70 0.43
CA ILE A 73 -0.33 -1.12 -0.90
C ILE A 73 -0.65 -2.60 -0.88
N VAL A 74 -1.84 -2.97 -1.34
CA VAL A 74 -2.25 -4.35 -1.50
C VAL A 74 -2.21 -4.69 -2.98
N PHE A 75 -1.40 -5.67 -3.34
CA PHE A 75 -1.29 -6.12 -4.73
C PHE A 75 -2.18 -7.34 -4.95
N VAL A 76 -2.91 -7.36 -6.07
CA VAL A 76 -3.78 -8.48 -6.44
C VAL A 76 -3.54 -8.85 -7.90
N GLY A 77 -3.89 -10.09 -8.25
CA GLY A 77 -3.74 -10.59 -9.61
C GLY A 77 -2.42 -11.33 -9.81
N ASP A 78 -2.07 -11.56 -11.05
CA ASP A 78 -0.86 -12.33 -11.38
C ASP A 78 0.42 -11.70 -10.85
N ILE A 79 0.43 -10.39 -10.67
CA ILE A 79 1.58 -9.69 -10.10
C ILE A 79 1.98 -10.29 -8.74
N THR A 80 1.03 -10.85 -7.99
CA THR A 80 1.33 -11.42 -6.67
C THR A 80 2.10 -12.73 -6.76
N ARG A 81 2.07 -13.39 -7.91
CA ARG A 81 2.72 -14.69 -8.11
C ARG A 81 3.88 -14.65 -9.09
N ASP A 82 4.03 -13.54 -9.81
CA ASP A 82 5.14 -13.37 -10.76
C ASP A 82 6.43 -13.17 -9.97
N PRO A 83 7.39 -14.11 -10.06
CA PRO A 83 8.61 -13.99 -9.25
C PRO A 83 9.37 -12.70 -9.50
N ARG A 84 9.42 -12.23 -10.73
CA ARG A 84 10.13 -11.00 -11.04
C ARG A 84 9.48 -9.79 -10.38
N ARG A 85 8.14 -9.72 -10.44
CA ARG A 85 7.42 -8.61 -9.81
C ARG A 85 7.57 -8.64 -8.30
N ASN A 86 7.55 -9.85 -7.72
CA ASN A 86 7.74 -9.98 -6.27
C ASN A 86 9.12 -9.48 -5.86
N ARG A 87 10.16 -9.80 -6.63
CA ARG A 87 11.51 -9.33 -6.31
C ARG A 87 11.63 -7.82 -6.44
N GLU A 88 11.02 -7.24 -7.47
CA GLU A 88 11.06 -5.78 -7.68
C GLU A 88 10.37 -5.05 -6.54
N ILE A 89 9.19 -5.50 -6.17
CA ILE A 89 8.42 -4.85 -5.12
C ILE A 89 9.12 -4.99 -3.77
N ALA A 90 9.66 -6.17 -3.47
CA ALA A 90 10.41 -6.38 -2.24
C ALA A 90 11.63 -5.45 -2.18
N PHE A 91 12.29 -5.25 -3.30
CA PHE A 91 13.43 -4.35 -3.36
C PHE A 91 13.03 -2.90 -3.08
N TRP A 92 11.90 -2.46 -3.64
CA TRP A 92 11.44 -1.09 -3.43
C TRP A 92 11.04 -0.82 -1.99
N PHE A 93 10.40 -1.79 -1.35
CA PHE A 93 9.93 -1.62 0.03
C PHE A 93 11.01 -1.93 1.07
N GLN A 94 11.99 -2.75 0.70
CA GLN A 94 13.09 -3.16 1.58
C GLN A 94 12.62 -3.51 2.99
N ASP A 95 13.06 -2.75 3.98
CA ASP A 95 12.74 -3.05 5.38
C ASP A 95 11.28 -2.77 5.76
N TYR A 96 10.55 -2.11 4.86
CA TYR A 96 9.15 -1.78 5.12
C TYR A 96 8.22 -2.90 4.67
N THR A 97 8.53 -4.13 5.03
CA THR A 97 7.76 -5.30 4.60
C THR A 97 6.33 -5.31 5.11
N ARG A 98 6.03 -4.52 6.13
CA ARG A 98 4.68 -4.39 6.67
C ARG A 98 3.79 -3.47 5.83
N ASN A 99 4.37 -2.72 4.91
CA ASN A 99 3.65 -1.69 4.17
C ASN A 99 3.13 -2.16 2.82
N TYR A 100 3.30 -3.44 2.50
CA TYR A 100 2.66 -4.01 1.32
C TYR A 100 2.23 -5.43 1.60
N TYR A 101 1.24 -5.89 0.84
CA TYR A 101 0.72 -7.23 1.00
C TYR A 101 0.42 -7.82 -0.38
N MET A 102 0.82 -9.07 -0.57
CA MET A 102 0.51 -9.84 -1.78
C MET A 102 -0.74 -10.65 -1.52
N TRP A 103 -1.87 -10.14 -1.95
CA TRP A 103 -3.17 -10.79 -1.74
C TRP A 103 -3.38 -11.85 -2.82
N ARG A 104 -2.77 -13.00 -2.62
CA ARG A 104 -2.73 -14.07 -3.62
C ARG A 104 -4.05 -14.81 -3.75
N ASP A 105 -4.78 -14.96 -2.65
CA ASP A 105 -6.08 -15.61 -2.65
C ASP A 105 -7.12 -14.60 -2.15
N THR A 106 -7.85 -14.01 -3.10
CA THR A 106 -8.81 -12.98 -2.75
C THR A 106 -10.05 -13.52 -2.05
N ASN A 107 -10.19 -14.85 -1.96
CA ASN A 107 -11.22 -15.45 -1.14
C ASN A 107 -10.83 -15.47 0.34
N ASP A 108 -9.55 -15.27 0.63
CA ASP A 108 -9.04 -15.26 1.99
C ASP A 108 -8.79 -13.83 2.44
N ILE A 109 -9.85 -13.17 2.85
CA ILE A 109 -9.75 -11.82 3.36
C ILE A 109 -9.23 -11.80 4.79
N GLY A 110 -9.40 -12.92 5.51
CA GLY A 110 -8.96 -13.01 6.91
C GLY A 110 -7.47 -12.82 7.07
N ASP A 111 -6.67 -13.48 6.23
CA ASP A 111 -5.22 -13.34 6.30
C ASP A 111 -4.77 -11.91 6.03
N MET A 112 -5.41 -11.24 5.07
CA MET A 112 -5.07 -9.85 4.78
C MET A 112 -5.39 -8.94 5.94
N LEU A 113 -6.56 -9.14 6.58
CA LEU A 113 -6.95 -8.33 7.72
C LEU A 113 -6.06 -8.58 8.93
N ASP A 114 -5.67 -9.85 9.15
CA ASP A 114 -4.75 -10.20 10.23
C ASP A 114 -3.40 -9.54 10.03
N PHE A 115 -2.93 -9.52 8.79
CA PHE A 115 -1.67 -8.86 8.46
C PHE A 115 -1.73 -7.37 8.80
N PHE A 116 -2.82 -6.72 8.43
CA PHE A 116 -3.01 -5.31 8.71
C PHE A 116 -3.04 -5.05 10.22
N GLU A 117 -3.82 -5.84 10.95
CA GLU A 117 -3.96 -5.65 12.39
C GLU A 117 -2.65 -5.84 13.13
N ASN A 118 -1.88 -6.84 12.74
CA ASN A 118 -0.64 -7.16 13.43
C ASN A 118 0.51 -6.21 13.08
N ASN A 119 0.51 -5.65 11.88
CA ASN A 119 1.66 -4.92 11.37
C ASN A 119 1.46 -3.41 11.23
N LEU A 120 0.24 -2.97 10.99
CA LEU A 120 -0.02 -1.57 10.69
C LEU A 120 -0.89 -0.87 11.74
N LEU A 121 -1.88 -1.58 12.26
CA LEU A 121 -2.78 -0.97 13.23
C LEU A 121 -2.06 -0.35 14.43
N PRO A 122 -0.98 -0.96 14.96
CA PRO A 122 -0.27 -0.35 16.09
C PRO A 122 0.23 1.08 15.81
N TYR A 123 0.52 1.41 14.56
CA TYR A 123 0.98 2.75 14.21
C TYR A 123 -0.16 3.77 14.17
N LEU A 124 -1.40 3.30 14.17
CA LEU A 124 -2.57 4.17 14.08
C LEU A 124 -3.22 4.41 15.43
N LEU A 125 -2.75 3.72 16.45
CA LEU A 125 -3.26 3.87 17.81
C LEU A 125 -2.45 4.88 18.65
#